data_970339f88d77620e8593142f1ba402ec
#
_entry.id   970339f88d77620e8593142f1ba402ec
#
_cell.length_a   1.000
_cell.length_b   1.000
_cell.length_c   1.000
_cell.angle_alpha   90.00
_cell.angle_beta   90.00
_cell.angle_gamma   90.00
#
_symmetry.space_group_name_H-M   'P 1'
#
loop_
_entity.id
_entity.type
_entity.pdbx_description
1 polymer ?
#
loop_
_entity_poly.entity_id
_entity_poly.type
_entity_poly.pdbx_seq_one_letter_code
_entity_poly.pdbx_strand_id
1 'polypeptide(L)'
;SVNQAPTEHTPGGEAEEKRLRLELKTIADAGLLGFPNAGKSSLLSALSSATPKIASYPFTTLNPVVGTIIYDDYAKVRMADVPGIIEGAAKGVGLGLAFLKHLERSKVLVYVIDMAGTDNREPWTDYEVLKKEIDEYSAELAERPYLVVANKLDTAAAQANLPRFVKETGVKPIEVSCGFSASGEATASPIGLEVFVRWSRRNFANS
;
A
#
# COMPACT_ATOMS: atom_id res chain seq x y z
N SER A 1 40.90 -45.76 -4.11
CA SER A 1 40.12 -45.22 -3.01
C SER A 1 40.05 -46.23 -1.90
N VAL A 2 40.58 -45.86 -0.75
CA VAL A 2 40.86 -46.77 0.36
C VAL A 2 39.65 -47.02 1.28
N ASN A 3 38.55 -46.30 1.09
CA ASN A 3 37.41 -46.41 2.00
C ASN A 3 36.07 -46.38 1.23
N GLN A 4 35.61 -47.54 0.78
CA GLN A 4 34.34 -47.70 0.07
C GLN A 4 33.13 -47.78 1.01
N ALA A 5 33.35 -48.02 2.31
CA ALA A 5 32.34 -48.02 3.36
C ALA A 5 32.92 -47.42 4.63
N PRO A 6 32.91 -46.09 4.77
CA PRO A 6 33.49 -45.45 5.96
C PRO A 6 32.69 -45.87 7.20
N THR A 7 33.35 -46.50 8.14
CA THR A 7 32.80 -46.81 9.48
C THR A 7 33.16 -45.75 10.51
N GLU A 8 34.04 -44.83 10.14
CA GLU A 8 34.44 -43.72 10.99
C GLU A 8 33.48 -42.59 10.85
N HIS A 9 32.97 -42.05 11.93
CA HIS A 9 32.09 -40.91 11.97
C HIS A 9 32.56 -39.94 13.07
N THR A 10 32.41 -38.70 12.83
CA THR A 10 32.60 -37.67 13.86
C THR A 10 31.38 -37.68 14.78
N PRO A 11 31.52 -37.89 16.08
CA PRO A 11 30.41 -37.82 17.01
C PRO A 11 29.78 -36.41 16.95
N GLY A 12 28.47 -36.34 17.00
CA GLY A 12 27.74 -35.07 17.08
C GLY A 12 28.10 -34.31 18.36
N GLY A 13 28.13 -33.02 18.31
CA GLY A 13 28.26 -32.17 19.50
C GLY A 13 26.98 -32.22 20.36
N GLU A 14 27.08 -31.66 21.55
CA GLU A 14 25.91 -31.52 22.44
C GLU A 14 24.80 -30.70 21.75
N ALA A 15 23.54 -31.15 21.89
CA ALA A 15 22.40 -30.45 21.36
C ALA A 15 22.14 -29.15 22.15
N GLU A 16 21.96 -28.06 21.43
CA GLU A 16 21.61 -26.77 22.02
C GLU A 16 20.16 -26.39 21.67
N GLU A 17 19.31 -26.29 22.67
CA GLU A 17 17.93 -25.81 22.50
C GLU A 17 17.87 -24.30 22.76
N LYS A 18 17.39 -23.54 21.77
CA LYS A 18 17.15 -22.09 21.90
C LYS A 18 15.72 -21.74 21.56
N ARG A 19 15.07 -20.97 22.42
CA ARG A 19 13.81 -20.32 22.07
C ARG A 19 14.09 -19.03 21.35
N LEU A 20 13.66 -18.95 20.08
CA LEU A 20 13.80 -17.76 19.26
C LEU A 20 12.44 -17.06 19.15
N ARG A 21 12.43 -15.76 19.38
CA ARG A 21 11.29 -14.90 19.04
C ARG A 21 11.54 -14.29 17.67
N LEU A 22 10.78 -14.75 16.67
CA LEU A 22 10.87 -14.20 15.32
C LEU A 22 9.88 -13.05 15.20
N GLU A 23 10.34 -11.90 14.72
CA GLU A 23 9.52 -10.74 14.42
C GLU A 23 9.57 -10.46 12.92
N LEU A 24 8.41 -10.57 12.24
CA LEU A 24 8.29 -10.19 10.84
C LEU A 24 8.22 -8.67 10.73
N LYS A 25 9.27 -8.03 10.26
CA LYS A 25 9.39 -6.56 10.22
C LYS A 25 8.73 -5.89 9.01
N THR A 26 8.52 -6.60 7.90
CA THR A 26 7.97 -6.01 6.67
C THR A 26 6.60 -6.60 6.36
N ILE A 27 5.58 -5.75 6.32
CA ILE A 27 4.21 -6.14 5.98
C ILE A 27 3.99 -5.98 4.49
N ALA A 28 4.39 -4.82 3.93
CA ALA A 28 4.24 -4.48 2.52
C ALA A 28 5.37 -3.56 2.07
N ASP A 29 5.63 -3.56 0.77
CA ASP A 29 6.60 -2.66 0.13
C ASP A 29 5.98 -1.29 -0.09
N ALA A 30 4.66 -1.23 -0.33
CA ALA A 30 3.89 0.00 -0.47
C ALA A 30 2.67 0.02 0.46
N GLY A 31 2.40 1.18 1.06
CA GLY A 31 1.21 1.42 1.86
C GLY A 31 0.23 2.35 1.15
N LEU A 32 -1.05 1.95 1.04
CA LEU A 32 -2.11 2.77 0.49
C LEU A 32 -2.68 3.69 1.57
N LEU A 33 -2.69 4.97 1.30
CA LEU A 33 -3.22 6.03 2.14
C LEU A 33 -4.42 6.68 1.47
N GLY A 34 -5.45 7.01 2.22
CA GLY A 34 -6.62 7.70 1.67
C GLY A 34 -7.81 7.60 2.61
N PHE A 35 -8.75 8.49 2.44
CA PHE A 35 -9.99 8.49 3.19
C PHE A 35 -10.84 7.25 2.92
N PRO A 36 -11.82 6.93 3.78
CA PRO A 36 -12.83 5.92 3.48
C PRO A 36 -13.47 6.20 2.11
N ASN A 37 -13.82 5.16 1.38
CA ASN A 37 -14.44 5.23 0.05
C ASN A 37 -13.58 5.87 -1.07
N ALA A 38 -12.31 6.23 -0.83
CA ALA A 38 -11.40 6.71 -1.88
C ALA A 38 -11.06 5.64 -2.94
N GLY A 39 -11.40 4.37 -2.68
CA GLY A 39 -11.22 3.27 -3.61
C GLY A 39 -9.91 2.53 -3.46
N LYS A 40 -9.27 2.58 -2.29
CA LYS A 40 -8.00 1.85 -1.99
C LYS A 40 -8.12 0.35 -2.22
N SER A 41 -9.14 -0.28 -1.66
CA SER A 41 -9.36 -1.73 -1.80
C SER A 41 -9.70 -2.13 -3.24
N SER A 42 -10.42 -1.27 -3.97
CA SER A 42 -10.70 -1.47 -5.41
C SER A 42 -9.42 -1.40 -6.23
N LEU A 43 -8.58 -0.39 -5.96
CA LEU A 43 -7.27 -0.24 -6.59
C LEU A 43 -6.38 -1.46 -6.30
N LEU A 44 -6.33 -1.88 -5.04
CA LEU A 44 -5.56 -3.06 -4.64
C LEU A 44 -6.03 -4.33 -5.35
N SER A 45 -7.34 -4.53 -5.46
CA SER A 45 -7.93 -5.67 -6.16
C SER A 45 -7.63 -5.66 -7.67
N ALA A 46 -7.66 -4.48 -8.28
CA ALA A 46 -7.36 -4.32 -9.70
C ALA A 46 -5.87 -4.52 -10.05
N LEU A 47 -4.97 -4.18 -9.11
CA LEU A 47 -3.52 -4.32 -9.28
C LEU A 47 -3.00 -5.71 -8.89
N SER A 48 -3.69 -6.40 -7.99
CA SER A 48 -3.20 -7.65 -7.43
C SER A 48 -3.35 -8.80 -8.42
N SER A 49 -2.27 -9.57 -8.60
CA SER A 49 -2.25 -10.78 -9.43
C SER A 49 -3.06 -11.95 -8.85
N ALA A 50 -3.48 -11.82 -7.59
CA ALA A 50 -4.33 -12.78 -6.89
C ALA A 50 -5.31 -12.03 -5.98
N THR A 51 -6.40 -12.65 -5.58
CA THR A 51 -7.35 -12.05 -4.64
C THR A 51 -6.63 -11.54 -3.39
N PRO A 52 -6.73 -10.25 -3.05
CA PRO A 52 -6.14 -9.70 -1.85
C PRO A 52 -6.62 -10.43 -0.60
N LYS A 53 -5.73 -10.66 0.34
CA LYS A 53 -6.03 -11.40 1.57
C LYS A 53 -5.98 -10.49 2.78
N ILE A 54 -6.93 -10.69 3.67
CA ILE A 54 -6.89 -10.10 5.01
C ILE A 54 -5.74 -10.76 5.77
N ALA A 55 -4.79 -9.97 6.20
CA ALA A 55 -3.66 -10.46 6.97
C ALA A 55 -3.87 -10.15 8.45
N SER A 56 -3.93 -11.19 9.27
CA SER A 56 -4.03 -11.04 10.74
C SER A 56 -2.63 -10.94 11.32
N TYR A 57 -2.31 -9.77 11.86
CA TYR A 57 -1.06 -9.57 12.60
C TYR A 57 -1.35 -9.44 14.09
N PRO A 58 -0.62 -10.17 14.95
CA PRO A 58 -0.94 -10.25 16.40
C PRO A 58 -0.80 -8.93 17.16
N PHE A 59 -0.28 -7.89 16.51
CA PHE A 59 -0.06 -6.56 17.08
C PHE A 59 -0.94 -5.48 16.42
N THR A 60 -1.96 -5.87 15.64
CA THR A 60 -2.89 -4.93 14.99
C THR A 60 -4.31 -5.15 15.50
N THR A 61 -4.99 -4.07 15.84
CA THR A 61 -6.44 -4.07 16.09
C THR A 61 -7.25 -4.07 14.81
N LEU A 62 -6.62 -3.69 13.69
CA LEU A 62 -7.19 -3.69 12.34
C LEU A 62 -6.36 -4.61 11.45
N ASN A 63 -7.03 -5.46 10.71
CA ASN A 63 -6.39 -6.39 9.79
C ASN A 63 -6.23 -5.72 8.42
N PRO A 64 -5.00 -5.39 7.98
CA PRO A 64 -4.78 -4.83 6.66
C PRO A 64 -5.10 -5.86 5.57
N VAL A 65 -5.58 -5.38 4.44
CA VAL A 65 -5.75 -6.18 3.24
C VAL A 65 -4.46 -6.08 2.43
N VAL A 66 -3.83 -7.21 2.16
CA VAL A 66 -2.56 -7.26 1.42
C VAL A 66 -2.78 -7.89 0.05
N GLY A 67 -2.38 -7.18 -0.99
CA GLY A 67 -2.31 -7.66 -2.36
C GLY A 67 -0.87 -7.78 -2.84
N THR A 68 -0.64 -8.60 -3.86
CA THR A 68 0.67 -8.79 -4.47
C THR A 68 0.59 -8.51 -5.96
N ILE A 69 1.39 -7.58 -6.43
CA ILE A 69 1.62 -7.31 -7.85
C ILE A 69 2.79 -8.18 -8.29
N ILE A 70 2.59 -8.95 -9.35
CA ILE A 70 3.65 -9.76 -9.98
C ILE A 70 3.93 -9.15 -11.34
N TYR A 71 5.17 -8.78 -11.59
CA TYR A 71 5.63 -8.25 -12.87
C TYR A 71 6.04 -9.37 -13.83
N ASP A 72 6.22 -9.05 -15.11
CA ASP A 72 6.60 -10.01 -16.15
C ASP A 72 7.95 -10.70 -15.88
N ASP A 73 8.84 -10.04 -15.15
CA ASP A 73 10.12 -10.59 -14.70
C ASP A 73 10.03 -11.35 -13.35
N TYR A 74 8.81 -11.68 -12.92
CA TYR A 74 8.52 -12.36 -11.66
C TYR A 74 8.89 -11.58 -10.39
N ALA A 75 9.32 -10.33 -10.51
CA ALA A 75 9.46 -9.45 -9.35
C ALA A 75 8.10 -9.27 -8.68
N LYS A 76 8.11 -9.18 -7.36
CA LYS A 76 6.88 -9.09 -6.55
C LYS A 76 6.91 -7.83 -5.70
N VAL A 77 5.82 -7.07 -5.71
CA VAL A 77 5.59 -5.95 -4.82
C VAL A 77 4.32 -6.21 -4.01
N ARG A 78 4.46 -6.15 -2.71
CA ARG A 78 3.33 -6.28 -1.78
C ARG A 78 2.81 -4.89 -1.45
N MET A 79 1.50 -4.73 -1.58
CA MET A 79 0.80 -3.50 -1.21
C MET A 79 -0.19 -3.79 -0.10
N ALA A 80 -0.25 -2.92 0.89
CA ALA A 80 -1.22 -3.02 1.96
C ALA A 80 -2.24 -1.89 1.86
N ASP A 81 -3.50 -2.24 1.80
CA ASP A 81 -4.60 -1.33 2.06
C ASP A 81 -4.81 -1.27 3.56
N VAL A 82 -4.78 -0.08 4.04
CA VAL A 82 -4.79 0.14 5.44
C VAL A 82 -6.01 0.95 5.78
N PRO A 83 -6.99 0.29 6.40
CA PRO A 83 -8.20 0.95 6.84
C PRO A 83 -7.88 1.95 7.95
N GLY A 84 -8.45 3.15 7.85
CA GLY A 84 -8.61 4.02 9.01
C GLY A 84 -7.59 5.13 9.20
N ILE A 85 -6.99 5.73 8.15
CA ILE A 85 -6.54 7.10 8.30
C ILE A 85 -7.80 7.96 8.35
N ILE A 86 -8.11 8.40 9.55
CA ILE A 86 -9.19 9.34 9.85
C ILE A 86 -8.50 10.56 10.44
N GLU A 87 -8.98 11.72 10.11
CA GLU A 87 -8.58 13.01 10.67
C GLU A 87 -8.33 12.91 12.18
N GLY A 88 -7.14 13.32 12.63
CA GLY A 88 -6.72 13.21 14.04
C GLY A 88 -5.97 11.93 14.43
N ALA A 89 -5.59 11.08 13.47
CA ALA A 89 -4.83 9.86 13.74
C ALA A 89 -3.48 10.14 14.43
N ALA A 90 -2.78 11.20 14.04
CA ALA A 90 -1.51 11.63 14.67
C ALA A 90 -1.70 12.10 16.12
N LYS A 91 -2.88 12.60 16.48
CA LYS A 91 -3.19 13.08 17.84
C LYS A 91 -3.62 11.97 18.80
N GLY A 92 -3.57 10.71 18.37
CA GLY A 92 -3.97 9.57 19.22
C GLY A 92 -5.49 9.42 19.40
N VAL A 93 -6.27 10.22 18.69
CA VAL A 93 -7.73 10.14 18.68
C VAL A 93 -8.13 9.15 17.59
N GLY A 94 -8.18 7.87 17.93
CA GLY A 94 -8.62 6.80 17.02
C GLY A 94 -7.60 5.69 16.81
N LEU A 95 -7.95 4.74 15.96
CA LEU A 95 -7.17 3.53 15.65
C LEU A 95 -5.89 3.79 14.82
N GLY A 96 -5.58 5.07 14.53
CA GLY A 96 -4.56 5.48 13.58
C GLY A 96 -3.11 5.17 13.96
N LEU A 97 -2.71 5.32 15.23
CA LEU A 97 -1.31 5.17 15.63
C LEU A 97 -0.75 3.76 15.47
N ALA A 98 -1.53 2.75 15.86
CA ALA A 98 -1.10 1.36 15.70
C ALA A 98 -0.87 1.00 14.22
N PHE A 99 -1.58 1.70 13.36
CA PHE A 99 -1.58 1.55 11.94
C PHE A 99 -0.43 2.27 11.24
N LEU A 100 -0.16 3.53 11.60
CA LEU A 100 0.98 4.30 11.08
C LEU A 100 2.31 3.58 11.34
N LYS A 101 2.43 2.85 12.46
CA LYS A 101 3.57 1.95 12.72
C LYS A 101 3.80 0.88 11.65
N HIS A 102 2.75 0.47 10.94
CA HIS A 102 2.89 -0.49 9.83
C HIS A 102 3.39 0.19 8.57
N LEU A 103 3.03 1.46 8.36
CA LEU A 103 3.54 2.27 7.26
C LEU A 103 5.01 2.64 7.46
N GLU A 104 5.50 2.76 8.69
CA GLU A 104 6.93 2.98 8.97
C GLU A 104 7.85 1.96 8.29
N ARG A 105 7.31 0.82 7.93
CA ARG A 105 8.04 -0.28 7.30
C ARG A 105 7.83 -0.38 5.79
N SER A 106 6.95 0.46 5.24
CA SER A 106 6.74 0.53 3.79
C SER A 106 7.82 1.39 3.14
N LYS A 107 8.29 0.99 1.97
CA LYS A 107 9.31 1.75 1.22
C LYS A 107 8.72 2.97 0.53
N VAL A 108 7.45 2.89 0.14
CA VAL A 108 6.73 3.90 -0.63
C VAL A 108 5.33 4.09 -0.08
N LEU A 109 4.86 5.33 -0.12
CA LEU A 109 3.50 5.71 0.22
C LEU A 109 2.68 5.99 -1.05
N VAL A 110 1.44 5.54 -1.08
CA VAL A 110 0.52 5.79 -2.20
C VAL A 110 -0.73 6.48 -1.68
N TYR A 111 -0.85 7.76 -1.96
CA TYR A 111 -2.03 8.56 -1.62
C TYR A 111 -3.11 8.32 -2.66
N VAL A 112 -4.21 7.70 -2.27
CA VAL A 112 -5.38 7.46 -3.15
C VAL A 112 -6.43 8.51 -2.85
N ILE A 113 -6.66 9.40 -3.82
CA ILE A 113 -7.56 10.54 -3.69
C ILE A 113 -8.83 10.30 -4.51
N ASP A 114 -9.97 10.48 -3.87
CA ASP A 114 -11.27 10.46 -4.52
C ASP A 114 -11.51 11.77 -5.28
N MET A 115 -11.28 11.76 -6.58
CA MET A 115 -11.49 12.95 -7.42
C MET A 115 -12.96 13.30 -7.63
N ALA A 116 -13.89 12.37 -7.40
CA ALA A 116 -15.32 12.64 -7.50
C ALA A 116 -15.85 13.53 -6.36
N GLY A 117 -15.08 13.64 -5.25
CA GLY A 117 -15.52 14.40 -4.08
C GLY A 117 -16.71 13.76 -3.39
N THR A 118 -16.74 12.43 -3.31
CA THR A 118 -17.80 11.69 -2.61
C THR A 118 -17.88 12.19 -1.16
N ASP A 119 -19.06 12.16 -0.56
CA ASP A 119 -19.32 12.62 0.80
C ASP A 119 -19.09 14.14 1.01
N ASN A 120 -19.26 14.96 -0.05
CA ASN A 120 -19.04 16.41 -0.05
C ASN A 120 -17.60 16.81 0.35
N ARG A 121 -16.63 15.99 0.03
CA ARG A 121 -15.23 16.27 0.30
C ARG A 121 -14.55 16.93 -0.90
N GLU A 122 -13.52 17.71 -0.64
CA GLU A 122 -12.72 18.36 -1.68
C GLU A 122 -11.39 17.59 -1.85
N PRO A 123 -11.08 17.08 -3.06
CA PRO A 123 -9.89 16.26 -3.29
C PRO A 123 -8.56 16.90 -2.86
N TRP A 124 -8.39 18.20 -3.07
CA TRP A 124 -7.20 18.95 -2.67
C TRP A 124 -7.07 19.03 -1.13
N THR A 125 -8.17 19.29 -0.43
CA THR A 125 -8.21 19.30 1.04
C THR A 125 -7.91 17.91 1.61
N ASP A 126 -8.47 16.87 1.01
CA ASP A 126 -8.19 15.48 1.42
C ASP A 126 -6.70 15.15 1.32
N TYR A 127 -6.06 15.55 0.22
CA TYR A 127 -4.63 15.34 0.05
C TYR A 127 -3.80 16.10 1.10
N GLU A 128 -4.12 17.37 1.34
CA GLU A 128 -3.43 18.20 2.34
C GLU A 128 -3.56 17.65 3.75
N VAL A 129 -4.76 17.20 4.13
CA VAL A 129 -5.00 16.57 5.43
C VAL A 129 -4.21 15.30 5.59
N LEU A 130 -4.23 14.41 4.59
CA LEU A 130 -3.46 13.16 4.63
C LEU A 130 -1.95 13.43 4.72
N LYS A 131 -1.44 14.37 3.96
CA LYS A 131 -0.03 14.75 4.00
C LYS A 131 0.35 15.30 5.36
N LYS A 132 -0.45 16.20 5.90
CA LYS A 132 -0.24 16.79 7.23
C LYS A 132 -0.24 15.73 8.33
N GLU A 133 -1.15 14.77 8.30
CA GLU A 133 -1.21 13.66 9.27
C GLU A 133 0.08 12.82 9.24
N ILE A 134 0.64 12.57 8.06
CA ILE A 134 1.92 11.86 7.93
C ILE A 134 3.08 12.70 8.46
N ASP A 135 3.13 13.99 8.12
CA ASP A 135 4.15 14.94 8.56
C ASP A 135 4.15 15.08 10.10
N GLU A 136 2.95 15.18 10.72
CA GLU A 136 2.78 15.25 12.17
C GLU A 136 3.15 13.94 12.88
N TYR A 137 2.98 12.80 12.21
CA TYR A 137 3.27 11.50 12.79
C TYR A 137 4.77 11.18 12.81
N SER A 138 5.46 11.31 11.69
CA SER A 138 6.87 10.96 11.56
C SER A 138 7.54 11.68 10.39
N ALA A 139 8.55 12.49 10.71
CA ALA A 139 9.38 13.16 9.71
C ALA A 139 10.05 12.14 8.75
N GLU A 140 10.49 10.99 9.27
CA GLU A 140 11.09 9.92 8.45
C GLU A 140 10.09 9.38 7.42
N LEU A 141 8.81 9.22 7.81
CA LEU A 141 7.77 8.74 6.90
C LEU A 141 7.39 9.79 5.87
N ALA A 142 7.41 11.06 6.26
CA ALA A 142 7.11 12.20 5.39
C ALA A 142 8.15 12.39 4.25
N GLU A 143 9.41 12.04 4.51
CA GLU A 143 10.51 12.13 3.55
C GLU A 143 10.54 10.95 2.56
N ARG A 144 9.74 9.91 2.78
CA ARG A 144 9.73 8.74 1.89
C ARG A 144 9.19 9.07 0.51
N PRO A 145 9.65 8.35 -0.51
CA PRO A 145 9.06 8.43 -1.84
C PRO A 145 7.55 8.19 -1.77
N TYR A 146 6.79 9.04 -2.43
CA TYR A 146 5.35 8.89 -2.49
C TYR A 146 4.79 9.06 -3.90
N LEU A 147 3.61 8.54 -4.09
CA LEU A 147 2.83 8.64 -5.30
C LEU A 147 1.43 9.13 -4.97
N VAL A 148 0.88 9.98 -5.80
CA VAL A 148 -0.52 10.41 -5.70
C VAL A 148 -1.32 9.79 -6.84
N VAL A 149 -2.39 9.13 -6.50
CA VAL A 149 -3.33 8.49 -7.43
C VAL A 149 -4.65 9.23 -7.39
N ALA A 150 -5.06 9.79 -8.54
CA ALA A 150 -6.36 10.38 -8.77
C ALA A 150 -7.34 9.28 -9.20
N ASN A 151 -8.22 8.86 -8.30
CA ASN A 151 -9.16 7.78 -8.56
C ASN A 151 -10.56 8.29 -8.93
N LYS A 152 -11.41 7.40 -9.46
CA LYS A 152 -12.79 7.64 -9.90
C LYS A 152 -12.92 8.59 -11.10
N LEU A 153 -11.92 8.63 -11.98
CA LEU A 153 -11.92 9.50 -13.17
C LEU A 153 -12.93 9.09 -14.26
N ASP A 154 -13.66 8.02 -14.04
CA ASP A 154 -14.84 7.64 -14.81
C ASP A 154 -16.03 8.60 -14.61
N THR A 155 -16.00 9.43 -13.58
CA THR A 155 -17.08 10.38 -13.29
C THR A 155 -16.78 11.78 -13.85
N ALA A 156 -17.82 12.49 -14.32
CA ALA A 156 -17.68 13.86 -14.81
C ALA A 156 -17.17 14.82 -13.72
N ALA A 157 -17.60 14.62 -12.47
CA ALA A 157 -17.15 15.42 -11.33
C ALA A 157 -15.63 15.27 -11.10
N ALA A 158 -15.10 14.05 -11.17
CA ALA A 158 -13.68 13.81 -11.00
C ALA A 158 -12.83 14.46 -12.11
N GLN A 159 -13.31 14.39 -13.35
CA GLN A 159 -12.65 15.04 -14.49
C GLN A 159 -12.62 16.56 -14.34
N ALA A 160 -13.68 17.16 -13.81
CA ALA A 160 -13.75 18.60 -13.55
C ALA A 160 -12.83 19.01 -12.37
N ASN A 161 -12.69 18.16 -11.36
CA ASN A 161 -11.88 18.44 -10.18
C ASN A 161 -10.37 18.27 -10.42
N LEU A 162 -9.95 17.42 -11.35
CA LEU A 162 -8.56 17.12 -11.62
C LEU A 162 -7.69 18.35 -11.94
N PRO A 163 -8.08 19.27 -12.87
CA PRO A 163 -7.30 20.47 -13.14
C PRO A 163 -7.16 21.39 -11.91
N ARG A 164 -8.24 21.47 -11.11
CA ARG A 164 -8.23 22.25 -9.88
C ARG A 164 -7.31 21.64 -8.84
N PHE A 165 -7.35 20.31 -8.68
CA PHE A 165 -6.42 19.60 -7.80
C PHE A 165 -4.96 19.89 -8.13
N VAL A 166 -4.58 19.79 -9.40
CA VAL A 166 -3.21 20.10 -9.85
C VAL A 166 -2.83 21.53 -9.57
N LYS A 167 -3.76 22.49 -9.76
CA LYS A 167 -3.53 23.91 -9.50
C LYS A 167 -3.34 24.20 -8.02
N GLU A 168 -4.19 23.64 -7.15
CA GLU A 168 -4.19 23.92 -5.70
C GLU A 168 -3.00 23.22 -5.00
N THR A 169 -2.69 21.98 -5.38
CA THR A 169 -1.67 21.18 -4.71
C THR A 169 -0.28 21.26 -5.36
N GLY A 170 -0.21 21.66 -6.62
CA GLY A 170 1.02 21.61 -7.43
C GLY A 170 1.46 20.18 -7.79
N VAL A 171 0.69 19.16 -7.44
CA VAL A 171 1.02 17.76 -7.65
C VAL A 171 0.33 17.23 -8.89
N LYS A 172 1.09 16.55 -9.75
CA LYS A 172 0.53 15.82 -10.90
C LYS A 172 0.28 14.36 -10.51
N PRO A 173 -0.97 13.94 -10.28
CA PRO A 173 -1.27 12.57 -9.87
C PRO A 173 -1.23 11.61 -11.05
N ILE A 174 -1.15 10.30 -10.77
CA ILE A 174 -1.48 9.27 -11.75
C ILE A 174 -3.00 9.13 -11.81
N GLU A 175 -3.53 9.27 -13.00
CA GLU A 175 -4.94 9.19 -13.29
C GLU A 175 -5.40 7.73 -13.36
N VAL A 176 -6.35 7.33 -12.53
CA VAL A 176 -6.84 5.95 -12.45
C VAL A 176 -8.37 5.93 -12.38
N SER A 177 -8.95 4.92 -13.00
CA SER A 177 -10.35 4.56 -12.82
C SER A 177 -10.45 3.07 -12.56
N CYS A 178 -10.92 2.70 -11.38
CA CYS A 178 -11.22 1.33 -10.99
C CYS A 178 -12.74 1.15 -11.02
N GLY A 179 -13.35 1.24 -12.20
CA GLY A 179 -14.80 1.02 -12.38
C GLY A 179 -15.18 -0.43 -12.10
N PHE A 180 -16.33 -0.63 -11.44
CA PHE A 180 -16.98 -1.94 -11.39
C PHE A 180 -18.03 -2.00 -12.49
N SER A 181 -18.12 -3.14 -13.19
CA SER A 181 -19.27 -3.39 -14.07
C SER A 181 -20.55 -3.52 -13.25
N ALA A 182 -21.71 -3.36 -13.89
CA ALA A 182 -23.01 -3.61 -13.24
C ALA A 182 -23.17 -5.03 -12.67
N SER A 183 -22.30 -5.98 -13.06
CA SER A 183 -22.20 -7.34 -12.52
C SER A 183 -21.31 -7.44 -11.27
N GLY A 184 -20.71 -6.34 -10.80
CA GLY A 184 -19.82 -6.34 -9.63
C GLY A 184 -18.40 -6.86 -9.93
N GLU A 185 -18.10 -7.19 -11.18
CA GLU A 185 -16.74 -7.53 -11.60
C GLU A 185 -15.97 -6.24 -11.93
N ALA A 186 -14.72 -6.17 -11.48
CA ALA A 186 -13.83 -5.08 -11.87
C ALA A 186 -13.69 -5.07 -13.38
N THR A 187 -14.20 -4.02 -14.06
CA THR A 187 -14.00 -3.87 -15.49
C THR A 187 -12.53 -3.64 -15.74
N ALA A 188 -11.92 -4.63 -16.35
CA ALA A 188 -10.50 -4.76 -16.56
C ALA A 188 -9.98 -3.90 -17.71
N SER A 189 -10.16 -2.59 -17.61
CA SER A 189 -9.25 -1.66 -18.29
C SER A 189 -9.11 -0.44 -17.40
N PRO A 190 -8.43 -0.58 -16.27
CA PRO A 190 -8.21 0.56 -15.42
C PRO A 190 -7.26 1.49 -16.16
N ILE A 191 -7.81 2.61 -16.58
CA ILE A 191 -7.04 3.73 -17.12
C ILE A 191 -5.91 4.01 -16.13
N GLY A 192 -4.68 4.08 -16.61
CA GLY A 192 -3.54 4.47 -15.80
C GLY A 192 -2.88 3.38 -14.94
N LEU A 193 -3.42 2.18 -14.81
CA LEU A 193 -2.75 1.12 -14.04
C LEU A 193 -1.40 0.72 -14.62
N GLU A 194 -1.26 0.71 -15.94
CA GLU A 194 0.04 0.45 -16.58
C GLU A 194 1.09 1.49 -16.20
N VAL A 195 0.67 2.76 -16.06
CA VAL A 195 1.55 3.84 -15.62
C VAL A 195 1.97 3.62 -14.18
N PHE A 196 1.01 3.22 -13.30
CA PHE A 196 1.29 2.87 -11.92
C PHE A 196 2.25 1.69 -11.81
N VAL A 197 2.01 0.61 -12.54
CA VAL A 197 2.87 -0.59 -12.57
C VAL A 197 4.27 -0.23 -13.07
N ARG A 198 4.39 0.60 -14.10
CA ARG A 198 5.70 1.04 -14.61
C ARG A 198 6.44 1.93 -13.61
N TRP A 199 5.73 2.83 -12.94
CA TRP A 199 6.30 3.67 -11.89
C TRP A 199 6.75 2.84 -10.68
N SER A 200 5.92 1.94 -10.21
CA SER A 200 6.22 1.07 -9.07
C SER A 200 7.43 0.18 -9.36
N ARG A 201 7.55 -0.35 -10.58
CA ARG A 201 8.72 -1.12 -10.99
C ARG A 201 10.02 -0.33 -10.88
N ARG A 202 10.04 0.94 -11.30
CA ARG A 202 11.25 1.79 -11.22
C ARG A 202 11.68 2.08 -9.79
N ASN A 203 10.73 2.17 -8.87
CA ASN A 203 11.00 2.59 -7.49
C ASN A 203 11.17 1.43 -6.52
N PHE A 204 10.69 0.23 -6.85
CA PHE A 204 10.79 -0.96 -5.99
C PHE A 204 11.88 -1.95 -6.44
N ALA A 205 12.17 -2.04 -7.73
CA ALA A 205 13.11 -3.03 -8.27
C ALA A 205 14.58 -2.73 -7.96
N ASN A 206 14.90 -1.51 -7.49
CA ASN A 206 16.25 -1.06 -7.16
C ASN A 206 16.51 -0.98 -5.64
N SER A 207 15.72 -1.66 -4.83
CA SER A 207 15.84 -1.61 -3.36
C SER A 207 16.13 -2.99 -2.76
#